data_c05f868e90e9a840158a7636e2ddc55a
#
_entry.id   c05f868e90e9a840158a7636e2ddc55a
#
_cell.length_a   1.000
_cell.length_b   1.000
_cell.length_c   1.000
_cell.angle_alpha   90.00
_cell.angle_beta   90.00
_cell.angle_gamma   90.00
#
_symmetry.space_group_name_H-M   'P 1'
#
loop_
_entity.id
_entity.type
_entity.pdbx_description
1 polymer ?
#
loop_
_entity_poly.entity_id
_entity_poly.type
_entity_poly.pdbx_seq_one_letter_code
_entity_poly.pdbx_strand_id
1 'polypeptide(L)'
;TEEYWGNVNPVGPRGVYDEAKRFMESITMAYNRFHGVQTRIVRIFNTYGPRMRLNDGRALPAFIGQALRGEDLTVFGDGSQTRSFCFVDDLVEGIYRLLMSDYDMPVNVGNPSEITLKEFAEEVIKLTGTAQKIVYKPLPVDDPKQRQPDITKAKQILGWEPKVSRAEGLKITYDYFKNLPKEEWSKLPKEFVSMK
;
A
#
# COMPACT_ATOMS: atom_id res chain seq x y z
N THR A 1 10.60 -12.03 0.63
CA THR A 1 11.36 -12.25 -0.62
C THR A 1 10.44 -12.68 -1.75
N GLU A 2 10.91 -12.64 -3.00
CA GLU A 2 10.16 -13.10 -4.17
C GLU A 2 9.98 -14.62 -4.21
N GLU A 3 10.85 -15.37 -3.55
CA GLU A 3 10.78 -16.83 -3.40
C GLU A 3 9.70 -17.27 -2.40
N TYR A 4 9.16 -16.35 -1.59
CA TYR A 4 8.06 -16.64 -0.70
C TYR A 4 6.73 -16.63 -1.47
N TRP A 5 6.12 -17.79 -1.61
CA TRP A 5 4.88 -17.95 -2.39
C TRP A 5 3.61 -17.60 -1.63
N GLY A 6 3.74 -17.20 -0.39
CA GLY A 6 2.63 -16.79 0.46
C GLY A 6 1.98 -17.96 1.21
N ASN A 7 1.33 -17.58 2.32
CA ASN A 7 0.49 -18.47 3.10
C ASN A 7 -0.86 -17.76 3.28
N VAL A 8 -1.78 -18.01 2.35
CA VAL A 8 -3.09 -17.35 2.31
C VAL A 8 -4.19 -18.39 2.45
N ASN A 9 -5.30 -17.97 3.07
CA ASN A 9 -6.50 -18.79 3.16
C ASN A 9 -7.32 -18.66 1.86
N PRO A 10 -7.30 -19.65 0.95
CA PRO A 10 -7.97 -19.53 -0.36
C PRO A 10 -9.49 -19.47 -0.29
N VAL A 11 -10.09 -19.95 0.81
CA VAL A 11 -11.54 -19.93 1.04
C VAL A 11 -11.96 -18.84 2.02
N GLY A 12 -11.03 -18.06 2.54
CA GLY A 12 -11.30 -16.94 3.43
C GLY A 12 -11.84 -15.71 2.70
N PRO A 13 -12.33 -14.71 3.43
CA PRO A 13 -12.94 -13.52 2.85
C PRO A 13 -11.99 -12.70 1.95
N ARG A 14 -10.67 -12.87 2.12
CA ARG A 14 -9.66 -12.25 1.27
C ARG A 14 -9.21 -13.12 0.10
N GLY A 15 -9.59 -14.40 0.07
CA GLY A 15 -9.09 -15.39 -0.89
C GLY A 15 -9.27 -14.95 -2.33
N VAL A 16 -10.37 -14.32 -2.68
CA VAL A 16 -10.63 -13.82 -4.04
C VAL A 16 -9.52 -12.84 -4.50
N TYR A 17 -9.12 -11.91 -3.65
CA TYR A 17 -8.07 -10.95 -3.99
C TYR A 17 -6.69 -11.62 -4.06
N ASP A 18 -6.34 -12.40 -3.04
CA ASP A 18 -5.01 -12.98 -2.91
C ASP A 18 -4.76 -14.02 -4.01
N GLU A 19 -5.74 -14.88 -4.31
CA GLU A 19 -5.62 -15.87 -5.38
C GLU A 19 -5.71 -15.26 -6.79
N ALA A 20 -6.49 -14.18 -6.97
CA ALA A 20 -6.48 -13.44 -8.24
C ALA A 20 -5.09 -12.86 -8.54
N LYS A 21 -4.39 -12.31 -7.53
CA LYS A 21 -3.02 -11.82 -7.69
C LYS A 21 -2.04 -12.94 -8.02
N ARG A 22 -2.15 -14.09 -7.37
CA ARG A 22 -1.35 -15.27 -7.65
C ARG A 22 -1.61 -15.82 -9.06
N PHE A 23 -2.87 -15.88 -9.46
CA PHE A 23 -3.24 -16.30 -10.81
C PHE A 23 -2.68 -15.36 -11.88
N MET A 24 -2.69 -14.05 -11.65
CA MET A 24 -2.08 -13.09 -12.59
C MET A 24 -0.60 -13.40 -12.85
N GLU A 25 0.19 -13.69 -11.81
CA GLU A 25 1.60 -14.08 -12.01
C GLU A 25 1.71 -15.37 -12.83
N SER A 26 0.92 -16.39 -12.50
CA SER A 26 0.92 -17.68 -13.22
C SER A 26 0.57 -17.53 -14.69
N ILE A 27 -0.51 -16.81 -15.01
CA ILE A 27 -0.91 -16.62 -16.42
C ILE A 27 0.07 -15.75 -17.20
N THR A 28 0.65 -14.74 -16.56
CA THR A 28 1.69 -13.90 -17.17
C THR A 28 2.91 -14.74 -17.57
N MET A 29 3.38 -15.61 -16.67
CA MET A 29 4.50 -16.51 -16.95
C MET A 29 4.14 -17.58 -17.99
N ALA A 30 2.90 -18.04 -18.07
CA ALA A 30 2.45 -18.94 -19.13
C ALA A 30 2.56 -18.26 -20.51
N TYR A 31 2.09 -17.03 -20.66
CA TYR A 31 2.25 -16.29 -21.91
C TYR A 31 3.71 -16.03 -22.28
N ASN A 32 4.55 -15.75 -21.31
CA ASN A 32 6.00 -15.64 -21.55
C ASN A 32 6.57 -16.95 -22.12
N ARG A 33 6.32 -18.10 -21.46
CA ARG A 33 6.89 -19.39 -21.81
C ARG A 33 6.34 -19.99 -23.10
N PHE A 34 5.01 -19.92 -23.30
CA PHE A 34 4.37 -20.59 -24.43
C PHE A 34 4.21 -19.72 -25.66
N HIS A 35 4.24 -18.40 -25.53
CA HIS A 35 4.03 -17.47 -26.64
C HIS A 35 5.20 -16.51 -26.87
N GLY A 36 6.25 -16.59 -26.07
CA GLY A 36 7.44 -15.73 -26.19
C GLY A 36 7.16 -14.25 -25.91
N VAL A 37 6.05 -13.94 -25.21
CA VAL A 37 5.73 -12.54 -24.84
C VAL A 37 6.73 -12.06 -23.80
N GLN A 38 7.37 -10.94 -24.07
CA GLN A 38 8.28 -10.31 -23.10
C GLN A 38 7.46 -9.66 -21.98
N THR A 39 7.41 -10.31 -20.84
CA THR A 39 6.64 -9.89 -19.68
C THR A 39 7.53 -9.35 -18.57
N ARG A 40 6.96 -8.49 -17.71
CA ARG A 40 7.60 -8.00 -16.48
C ARG A 40 6.59 -8.11 -15.35
N ILE A 41 7.00 -8.65 -14.21
CA ILE A 41 6.12 -8.84 -13.06
C ILE A 41 6.64 -8.01 -11.89
N VAL A 42 5.87 -7.00 -11.49
CA VAL A 42 6.15 -6.22 -10.29
C VAL A 42 5.23 -6.64 -9.14
N ARG A 43 5.79 -6.91 -7.98
CA ARG A 43 5.05 -7.06 -6.72
C ARG A 43 5.08 -5.75 -5.97
N ILE A 44 3.94 -5.05 -6.01
CA ILE A 44 3.77 -3.72 -5.42
C ILE A 44 3.38 -3.86 -3.95
N PHE A 45 4.13 -3.19 -3.08
CA PHE A 45 3.78 -3.05 -1.66
C PHE A 45 2.97 -1.79 -1.40
N ASN A 46 2.56 -1.57 -0.13
CA ASN A 46 1.68 -0.45 0.20
C ASN A 46 2.27 0.87 -0.30
N THR A 47 1.55 1.52 -1.19
CA THR A 47 1.96 2.76 -1.84
C THR A 47 1.04 3.89 -1.42
N TYR A 48 1.61 5.08 -1.27
CA TYR A 48 0.87 6.29 -0.92
C TYR A 48 1.42 7.50 -1.67
N GLY A 49 0.62 8.56 -1.75
CA GLY A 49 1.01 9.81 -2.39
C GLY A 49 -0.19 10.67 -2.78
N PRO A 50 0.05 11.80 -3.44
CA PRO A 50 -1.01 12.60 -4.06
C PRO A 50 -1.90 11.80 -5.01
N ARG A 51 -3.13 12.28 -5.23
CA ARG A 51 -4.14 11.68 -6.12
C ARG A 51 -4.72 10.34 -5.66
N MET A 52 -4.36 9.85 -4.46
CA MET A 52 -5.13 8.77 -3.84
C MET A 52 -6.55 9.25 -3.54
N ARG A 53 -7.49 8.31 -3.41
CA ARG A 53 -8.82 8.61 -2.91
C ARG A 53 -8.81 8.52 -1.38
N LEU A 54 -9.32 9.54 -0.69
CA LEU A 54 -9.38 9.57 0.79
C LEU A 54 -10.24 8.45 1.40
N ASN A 55 -11.07 7.84 0.58
CA ASN A 55 -12.07 6.83 0.95
C ASN A 55 -11.82 5.47 0.28
N ASP A 56 -10.58 5.15 -0.10
CA ASP A 56 -10.28 3.88 -0.75
C ASP A 56 -10.13 2.68 0.20
N GLY A 57 -10.34 2.91 1.50
CA GLY A 57 -10.29 1.87 2.55
C GLY A 57 -8.88 1.57 3.09
N ARG A 58 -7.82 2.20 2.57
CA ARG A 58 -6.46 2.03 3.07
C ARG A 58 -6.18 2.96 4.25
N ALA A 59 -5.26 2.55 5.14
CA ALA A 59 -4.98 3.24 6.40
C ALA A 59 -4.56 4.70 6.20
N LEU A 60 -3.59 5.00 5.30
CA LEU A 60 -3.07 6.35 5.15
C LEU A 60 -4.13 7.35 4.67
N PRO A 61 -4.83 7.12 3.53
CA PRO A 61 -5.86 8.07 3.11
C PRO A 61 -6.99 8.17 4.12
N ALA A 62 -7.33 7.08 4.84
CA ALA A 62 -8.33 7.13 5.89
C ALA A 62 -7.91 8.06 7.03
N PHE A 63 -6.67 7.94 7.53
CA PHE A 63 -6.16 8.78 8.63
C PHE A 63 -6.10 10.26 8.23
N ILE A 64 -5.57 10.57 7.03
CA ILE A 64 -5.54 11.95 6.53
C ILE A 64 -6.96 12.49 6.35
N GLY A 65 -7.86 11.71 5.75
CA GLY A 65 -9.25 12.12 5.55
C GLY A 65 -9.98 12.37 6.86
N GLN A 66 -9.82 11.50 7.85
CA GLN A 66 -10.38 11.66 9.19
C GLN A 66 -9.83 12.91 9.87
N ALA A 67 -8.51 13.10 9.84
CA ALA A 67 -7.90 14.32 10.42
C ALA A 67 -8.42 15.61 9.76
N LEU A 68 -8.55 15.64 8.43
CA LEU A 68 -9.06 16.80 7.69
C LEU A 68 -10.54 17.10 7.98
N ARG A 69 -11.36 16.06 8.25
CA ARG A 69 -12.77 16.21 8.60
C ARG A 69 -13.02 16.46 10.10
N GLY A 70 -11.97 16.45 10.93
CA GLY A 70 -12.10 16.55 12.37
C GLY A 70 -12.72 15.30 13.02
N GLU A 71 -12.46 14.12 12.47
CA GLU A 71 -12.91 12.83 12.96
C GLU A 71 -11.76 12.09 13.66
N ASP A 72 -12.08 11.26 14.66
CA ASP A 72 -11.07 10.42 15.32
C ASP A 72 -10.46 9.41 14.35
N LEU A 73 -9.15 9.15 14.47
CA LEU A 73 -8.44 8.23 13.60
C LEU A 73 -8.71 6.78 14.00
N THR A 74 -9.22 5.99 13.06
CA THR A 74 -9.63 4.61 13.31
C THR A 74 -8.49 3.64 13.04
N VAL A 75 -7.99 2.98 14.10
CA VAL A 75 -7.03 1.88 14.03
C VAL A 75 -7.75 0.56 14.27
N PHE A 76 -7.52 -0.44 13.42
CA PHE A 76 -8.09 -1.76 13.59
C PHE A 76 -7.15 -2.63 14.45
N GLY A 77 -7.72 -3.51 15.29
CA GLY A 77 -6.96 -4.26 16.29
C GLY A 77 -6.37 -3.35 17.37
N ASP A 78 -5.23 -3.72 17.90
CA ASP A 78 -4.44 -2.94 18.88
C ASP A 78 -3.45 -1.97 18.22
N GLY A 79 -3.35 -2.01 16.89
CA GLY A 79 -2.44 -1.17 16.11
C GLY A 79 -1.00 -1.68 16.05
N SER A 80 -0.71 -2.87 16.61
CA SER A 80 0.64 -3.47 16.59
C SER A 80 1.04 -4.06 15.25
N GLN A 81 0.06 -4.30 14.35
CA GLN A 81 0.35 -4.79 13.00
C GLN A 81 1.20 -3.78 12.23
N THR A 82 2.23 -4.30 11.54
CA THR A 82 3.16 -3.44 10.80
C THR A 82 2.85 -3.35 9.32
N ARG A 83 3.21 -2.22 8.74
CA ARG A 83 3.16 -1.99 7.29
C ARG A 83 4.42 -1.24 6.86
N SER A 84 4.75 -1.39 5.60
CA SER A 84 5.82 -0.64 4.93
C SER A 84 5.18 0.22 3.84
N PHE A 85 5.44 1.51 3.87
CA PHE A 85 4.81 2.47 2.96
C PHE A 85 5.83 3.06 2.01
N CYS A 86 5.61 2.89 0.70
CA CYS A 86 6.43 3.44 -0.37
C CYS A 86 5.77 4.67 -0.97
N PHE A 87 6.52 5.75 -1.16
CA PHE A 87 6.01 6.93 -1.84
C PHE A 87 5.79 6.64 -3.34
N VAL A 88 4.76 7.23 -3.93
CA VAL A 88 4.31 6.90 -5.29
C VAL A 88 5.38 7.13 -6.36
N ASP A 89 6.18 8.19 -6.24
CA ASP A 89 7.21 8.51 -7.24
C ASP A 89 8.33 7.47 -7.22
N ASP A 90 8.73 6.99 -6.04
CA ASP A 90 9.68 5.88 -5.91
C ASP A 90 9.12 4.60 -6.55
N LEU A 91 7.83 4.30 -6.31
CA LEU A 91 7.19 3.13 -6.92
C LEU A 91 7.18 3.23 -8.45
N VAL A 92 6.78 4.38 -9.00
CA VAL A 92 6.71 4.61 -10.45
C VAL A 92 8.09 4.44 -11.09
N GLU A 93 9.13 4.99 -10.47
CA GLU A 93 10.51 4.81 -10.91
C GLU A 93 10.92 3.32 -10.91
N GLY A 94 10.57 2.57 -9.87
CA GLY A 94 10.85 1.13 -9.79
C GLY A 94 10.13 0.33 -10.88
N ILE A 95 8.84 0.65 -11.14
CA ILE A 95 8.08 0.04 -12.24
C ILE A 95 8.72 0.35 -13.60
N TYR A 96 9.10 1.61 -13.81
CA TYR A 96 9.72 2.05 -15.06
C TYR A 96 11.05 1.32 -15.32
N ARG A 97 11.92 1.22 -14.32
CA ARG A 97 13.19 0.50 -14.44
C ARG A 97 12.98 -0.98 -14.72
N LEU A 98 12.01 -1.62 -14.07
CA LEU A 98 11.67 -3.01 -14.34
C LEU A 98 11.16 -3.18 -15.78
N LEU A 99 10.27 -2.29 -16.24
CA LEU A 99 9.75 -2.32 -17.62
C LEU A 99 10.88 -2.24 -18.66
N MET A 100 11.89 -1.41 -18.41
CA MET A 100 13.01 -1.18 -19.30
C MET A 100 14.15 -2.23 -19.16
N SER A 101 14.05 -3.15 -18.20
CA SER A 101 15.02 -4.23 -17.99
C SER A 101 14.68 -5.46 -18.85
N ASP A 102 15.63 -6.39 -18.96
CA ASP A 102 15.41 -7.71 -19.58
C ASP A 102 15.00 -8.79 -18.58
N TYR A 103 14.72 -8.41 -17.33
CA TYR A 103 14.40 -9.36 -16.27
C TYR A 103 12.91 -9.71 -16.28
N ASP A 104 12.56 -10.97 -16.46
CA ASP A 104 11.20 -11.48 -16.67
C ASP A 104 10.56 -12.13 -15.42
N MET A 105 11.33 -12.36 -14.35
CA MET A 105 10.82 -12.91 -13.10
C MET A 105 10.28 -11.81 -12.16
N PRO A 106 9.47 -12.18 -11.15
CA PRO A 106 8.93 -11.20 -10.20
C PRO A 106 9.98 -10.39 -9.46
N VAL A 107 9.74 -9.09 -9.29
CA VAL A 107 10.55 -8.17 -8.49
C VAL A 107 9.68 -7.41 -7.51
N ASN A 108 10.05 -7.44 -6.23
CA ASN A 108 9.42 -6.63 -5.20
C ASN A 108 9.82 -5.16 -5.34
N VAL A 109 8.84 -4.27 -5.42
CA VAL A 109 9.04 -2.82 -5.40
C VAL A 109 8.24 -2.22 -4.26
N GLY A 110 8.94 -1.67 -3.28
CA GLY A 110 8.36 -1.13 -2.05
C GLY A 110 9.42 -0.57 -1.11
N ASN A 111 9.01 -0.02 0.02
CA ASN A 111 9.92 0.47 1.04
C ASN A 111 10.07 -0.58 2.15
N PRO A 112 11.28 -1.05 2.51
CA PRO A 112 11.48 -2.04 3.57
C PRO A 112 11.31 -1.50 4.99
N SER A 113 11.19 -0.17 5.16
CA SER A 113 11.03 0.44 6.48
C SER A 113 9.63 0.19 7.04
N GLU A 114 9.53 -0.64 8.08
CA GLU A 114 8.27 -0.94 8.75
C GLU A 114 7.90 0.13 9.78
N ILE A 115 6.60 0.25 10.01
CA ILE A 115 6.01 1.04 11.09
C ILE A 115 4.72 0.36 11.55
N THR A 116 4.41 0.42 12.84
CA THR A 116 3.11 -0.02 13.35
C THR A 116 2.00 0.93 12.90
N LEU A 117 0.77 0.43 12.76
CA LEU A 117 -0.36 1.31 12.40
C LEU A 117 -0.66 2.34 13.49
N LYS A 118 -0.37 2.01 14.76
CA LYS A 118 -0.48 2.97 15.87
C LYS A 118 0.50 4.13 15.71
N GLU A 119 1.82 3.84 15.58
CA GLU A 119 2.85 4.87 15.36
C GLU A 119 2.54 5.70 14.12
N PHE A 120 2.04 5.06 13.06
CA PHE A 120 1.69 5.76 11.83
C PHE A 120 0.51 6.73 12.01
N ALA A 121 -0.51 6.36 12.78
CA ALA A 121 -1.60 7.27 13.15
C ALA A 121 -1.07 8.44 14.01
N GLU A 122 -0.15 8.19 14.93
CA GLU A 122 0.50 9.22 15.75
C GLU A 122 1.32 10.21 14.89
N GLU A 123 2.06 9.70 13.87
CA GLU A 123 2.75 10.55 12.89
C GLU A 123 1.77 11.46 12.13
N VAL A 124 0.61 10.93 11.71
CA VAL A 124 -0.42 11.72 11.01
C VAL A 124 -1.03 12.77 11.93
N ILE A 125 -1.33 12.45 13.18
CA ILE A 125 -1.83 13.42 14.17
C ILE A 125 -0.81 14.57 14.34
N LYS A 126 0.46 14.22 14.54
CA LYS A 126 1.54 15.21 14.69
C LYS A 126 1.69 16.10 13.44
N LEU A 127 1.62 15.50 12.24
CA LEU A 127 1.76 16.22 10.97
C LEU A 127 0.60 17.17 10.73
N THR A 128 -0.63 16.73 11.00
CA THR A 128 -1.84 17.50 10.72
C THR A 128 -2.17 18.53 11.79
N GLY A 129 -1.63 18.35 13.01
CA GLY A 129 -1.96 19.17 14.17
C GLY A 129 -3.40 19.02 14.64
N THR A 130 -4.08 17.93 14.25
CA THR A 130 -5.46 17.66 14.66
C THR A 130 -5.56 17.40 16.17
N ALA A 131 -6.66 17.82 16.79
CA ALA A 131 -6.97 17.53 18.20
C ALA A 131 -7.63 16.14 18.39
N GLN A 132 -7.83 15.40 17.32
CA GLN A 132 -8.51 14.11 17.31
C GLN A 132 -7.64 13.01 17.93
N LYS A 133 -8.29 11.94 18.43
CA LYS A 133 -7.62 10.82 19.09
C LYS A 133 -7.61 9.59 18.17
N ILE A 134 -6.88 8.58 18.59
CA ILE A 134 -6.93 7.24 18.00
C ILE A 134 -8.06 6.46 18.68
N VAL A 135 -8.95 5.88 17.87
CA VAL A 135 -10.00 4.96 18.32
C VAL A 135 -9.77 3.59 17.72
N TYR A 136 -9.98 2.54 18.51
CA TYR A 136 -9.70 1.17 18.11
C TYR A 136 -10.98 0.45 17.69
N LYS A 137 -10.94 -0.32 16.60
CA LYS A 137 -12.02 -1.18 16.10
C LYS A 137 -11.56 -2.62 15.96
N PRO A 138 -12.47 -3.61 15.97
CA PRO A 138 -12.10 -5.01 15.75
C PRO A 138 -11.28 -5.22 14.46
N LEU A 139 -10.23 -6.06 14.54
CA LEU A 139 -9.41 -6.39 13.38
C LEU A 139 -10.24 -7.22 12.37
N PRO A 140 -10.18 -6.89 11.07
CA PRO A 140 -10.78 -7.74 10.04
C PRO A 140 -10.18 -9.15 10.03
N VAL A 141 -11.01 -10.14 9.68
CA VAL A 141 -10.58 -11.54 9.54
C VAL A 141 -9.53 -11.65 8.43
N ASP A 142 -8.51 -12.48 8.67
CA ASP A 142 -7.40 -12.75 7.73
C ASP A 142 -6.57 -11.50 7.35
N ASP A 143 -6.62 -10.40 8.13
CA ASP A 143 -5.74 -9.26 7.86
C ASP A 143 -4.28 -9.59 8.21
N PRO A 144 -3.33 -9.42 7.27
CA PRO A 144 -1.94 -9.77 7.52
C PRO A 144 -1.34 -8.96 8.67
N LYS A 145 -0.66 -9.64 9.60
CA LYS A 145 0.03 -8.97 10.71
C LYS A 145 1.24 -8.17 10.26
N GLN A 146 1.93 -8.64 9.22
CA GLN A 146 3.16 -8.03 8.69
C GLN A 146 3.14 -7.99 7.16
N ARG A 147 3.61 -6.88 6.58
CA ARG A 147 3.89 -6.74 5.15
C ARG A 147 5.14 -5.89 4.97
N GLN A 148 6.26 -6.57 4.73
CA GLN A 148 7.56 -5.95 4.51
C GLN A 148 8.22 -6.56 3.27
N PRO A 149 8.60 -5.75 2.25
CA PRO A 149 9.33 -6.27 1.11
C PRO A 149 10.81 -6.47 1.43
N ASP A 150 11.37 -7.57 0.98
CA ASP A 150 12.79 -7.65 0.66
C ASP A 150 12.98 -7.05 -0.74
N ILE A 151 13.83 -6.03 -0.86
CA ILE A 151 14.12 -5.32 -2.11
C ILE A 151 15.53 -5.57 -2.64
N THR A 152 16.19 -6.62 -2.15
CA THR A 152 17.55 -6.97 -2.56
C THR A 152 17.64 -7.17 -4.08
N LYS A 153 16.67 -7.84 -4.67
CA LYS A 153 16.58 -8.05 -6.11
C LYS A 153 16.41 -6.73 -6.89
N ALA A 154 15.53 -5.84 -6.43
CA ALA A 154 15.35 -4.53 -7.06
C ALA A 154 16.65 -3.70 -7.03
N LYS A 155 17.40 -3.75 -5.92
CA LYS A 155 18.72 -3.09 -5.83
C LYS A 155 19.72 -3.66 -6.80
N GLN A 156 19.84 -5.00 -6.87
CA GLN A 156 20.85 -5.67 -7.68
C GLN A 156 20.57 -5.58 -9.18
N ILE A 157 19.32 -5.78 -9.59
CA ILE A 157 18.92 -5.89 -10.99
C ILE A 157 18.59 -4.53 -11.60
N LEU A 158 17.87 -3.68 -10.84
CA LEU A 158 17.36 -2.40 -11.34
C LEU A 158 18.20 -1.19 -10.89
N GLY A 159 19.13 -1.36 -9.95
CA GLY A 159 19.81 -0.25 -9.28
C GLY A 159 18.81 0.66 -8.55
N TRP A 160 17.68 0.08 -8.08
CA TRP A 160 16.56 0.84 -7.51
C TRP A 160 16.43 0.60 -6.01
N GLU A 161 16.19 1.68 -5.29
CA GLU A 161 15.72 1.71 -3.90
C GLU A 161 14.86 2.96 -3.66
N PRO A 162 13.96 2.95 -2.66
CA PRO A 162 13.16 4.13 -2.33
C PRO A 162 14.04 5.26 -1.78
N LYS A 163 13.78 6.49 -2.20
CA LYS A 163 14.57 7.68 -1.86
C LYS A 163 13.79 8.65 -0.98
N VAL A 164 12.47 8.71 -1.14
CA VAL A 164 11.62 9.64 -0.41
C VAL A 164 11.39 9.12 1.01
N SER A 165 11.79 9.90 2.00
CA SER A 165 11.54 9.58 3.40
C SER A 165 10.03 9.57 3.70
N ARG A 166 9.60 8.76 4.70
CA ARG A 166 8.18 8.72 5.09
C ARG A 166 7.68 10.10 5.53
N ALA A 167 8.46 10.84 6.29
CA ALA A 167 8.08 12.18 6.75
C ALA A 167 7.85 13.16 5.59
N GLU A 168 8.74 13.15 4.60
CA GLU A 168 8.62 13.97 3.40
C GLU A 168 7.41 13.57 2.55
N GLY A 169 7.27 12.29 2.24
CA GLY A 169 6.14 11.78 1.45
C GLY A 169 4.78 12.02 2.12
N LEU A 170 4.71 11.87 3.46
CA LEU A 170 3.51 12.21 4.23
C LEU A 170 3.16 13.70 4.12
N LYS A 171 4.16 14.57 4.24
CA LYS A 171 3.96 16.03 4.11
C LYS A 171 3.42 16.38 2.72
N ILE A 172 4.05 15.88 1.66
CA ILE A 172 3.61 16.11 0.27
C ILE A 172 2.17 15.61 0.08
N THR A 173 1.86 14.43 0.60
CA THR A 173 0.54 13.82 0.48
C THR A 173 -0.53 14.62 1.25
N TYR A 174 -0.22 15.03 2.48
CA TYR A 174 -1.12 15.85 3.29
C TYR A 174 -1.38 17.22 2.66
N ASP A 175 -0.32 17.90 2.19
CA ASP A 175 -0.44 19.22 1.55
C ASP A 175 -1.32 19.13 0.30
N TYR A 176 -1.20 18.06 -0.49
CA TYR A 176 -2.08 17.80 -1.62
C TYR A 176 -3.56 17.72 -1.20
N PHE A 177 -3.89 16.88 -0.21
CA PHE A 177 -5.27 16.71 0.22
C PHE A 177 -5.84 17.94 0.91
N LYS A 178 -5.03 18.64 1.71
CA LYS A 178 -5.42 19.88 2.39
C LYS A 178 -5.82 20.97 1.41
N ASN A 179 -5.20 21.01 0.24
CA ASN A 179 -5.47 22.00 -0.81
C ASN A 179 -6.64 21.62 -1.74
N LEU A 180 -7.22 20.43 -1.58
CA LEU A 180 -8.43 20.06 -2.31
C LEU A 180 -9.65 20.81 -1.76
N PRO A 181 -10.70 21.04 -2.59
CA PRO A 181 -11.97 21.53 -2.11
C PRO A 181 -12.52 20.64 -0.98
N LYS A 182 -13.13 21.24 0.05
CA LYS A 182 -13.64 20.47 1.20
C LYS A 182 -14.68 19.41 0.83
N GLU A 183 -15.39 19.62 -0.25
CA GLU A 183 -16.34 18.66 -0.82
C GLU A 183 -15.66 17.34 -1.23
N GLU A 184 -14.39 17.40 -1.62
CA GLU A 184 -13.60 16.19 -1.97
C GLU A 184 -13.25 15.38 -0.72
N TRP A 185 -13.13 16.01 0.47
CA TRP A 185 -12.85 15.28 1.71
C TRP A 185 -14.05 14.45 2.18
N SER A 186 -15.26 14.90 1.81
CA SER A 186 -16.55 14.33 2.24
C SER A 186 -17.13 13.33 1.25
N LYS A 187 -16.55 13.17 0.07
CA LYS A 187 -16.95 12.14 -0.89
C LYS A 187 -16.62 10.74 -0.34
N LEU A 188 -17.43 10.30 0.64
CA LEU A 188 -17.47 8.90 1.00
C LEU A 188 -17.90 8.10 -0.23
N PRO A 189 -17.34 6.89 -0.47
CA PRO A 189 -17.93 5.99 -1.44
C PRO A 189 -19.37 5.80 -1.00
N LYS A 190 -20.31 5.99 -1.92
CA LYS A 190 -21.64 5.46 -1.75
C LYS A 190 -21.45 3.98 -1.45
N GLU A 191 -21.60 3.64 -0.17
CA GLU A 191 -21.64 2.29 0.39
C GLU A 191 -20.71 1.30 -0.30
N PHE A 192 -19.53 1.07 0.28
CA PHE A 192 -18.96 -0.26 0.22
C PHE A 192 -20.00 -1.16 0.89
N VAL A 193 -20.86 -1.77 0.10
CA VAL A 193 -21.67 -2.89 0.55
C VAL A 193 -20.67 -3.89 1.07
N SER A 194 -20.56 -3.98 2.39
CA SER A 194 -19.83 -5.07 3.02
C SER A 194 -20.46 -6.33 2.44
N MET A 195 -19.73 -7.07 1.63
CA MET A 195 -20.11 -8.41 1.33
C MET A 195 -20.20 -9.13 2.69
N LYS A 196 -21.42 -9.26 3.17
CA LYS A 196 -21.75 -10.09 4.33
C LYS A 196 -21.45 -11.54 4.02
#